data_1c829c798cabea423f7088f22abedcc8
#
_entry.id   1c829c798cabea423f7088f22abedcc8
#
_cell.length_a   1.000
_cell.length_b   1.000
_cell.length_c   1.000
_cell.angle_alpha   90.00
_cell.angle_beta   90.00
_cell.angle_gamma   90.00
#
_symmetry.space_group_name_H-M   'P 1'
#
loop_
_entity.id
_entity.type
_entity.pdbx_description
1 polymer ?
#
loop_
_entity_poly.entity_id
_entity_poly.type
_entity_poly.pdbx_seq_one_letter_code
_entity_poly.pdbx_strand_id
1 'polypeptide(L)'
;MLSSNPGPIGIFDSGYGGLTILHGIRKLLPQYDYLYLGDNARAPYGTRSFDVVYEFTRQAVERLFAMGCHLVILGCNTASAKALRTIQQNDLPQLDPNRRVLGIIRPTAEVIGSLTQSRHVGIFATEGTIKSESYNLEIHKLFPDIQVSGVACPFWVPLVEYNEADSPGADYFVEKRIRQLLSLDPAIDAIILGCTHYPILMPKIRKFLPQSIRVIAQGDYVAKSLKDYFDRHPEIEGKCTKGGNVHYLTTENPEKFKESAQVFLHEPVEVENITLG
;
A
#
# COMPACT_ATOMS: atom_id res chain seq x y z
N MET A 1 -6.42 -28.47 -4.63
CA MET A 1 -7.40 -27.54 -5.24
C MET A 1 -7.66 -26.39 -4.28
N LEU A 2 -7.74 -25.15 -4.78
CA LEU A 2 -8.10 -24.01 -3.95
C LEU A 2 -9.58 -24.11 -3.51
N SER A 3 -9.89 -23.61 -2.30
CA SER A 3 -11.26 -23.63 -1.77
C SER A 3 -12.21 -22.79 -2.62
N SER A 4 -13.42 -23.30 -2.86
CA SER A 4 -14.53 -22.55 -3.48
C SER A 4 -15.42 -21.85 -2.45
N ASN A 5 -15.28 -22.19 -1.16
CA ASN A 5 -16.05 -21.58 -0.09
C ASN A 5 -15.65 -20.11 0.11
N PRO A 6 -16.58 -19.25 0.54
CA PRO A 6 -16.23 -17.88 0.92
C PRO A 6 -15.10 -17.83 1.94
N GLY A 7 -14.25 -16.79 1.86
CA GLY A 7 -13.12 -16.61 2.73
C GLY A 7 -12.83 -15.11 3.01
N PRO A 8 -11.84 -14.80 3.85
CA PRO A 8 -11.52 -13.43 4.20
C PRO A 8 -10.92 -12.66 3.00
N ILE A 9 -10.96 -11.34 3.06
CA ILE A 9 -10.22 -10.47 2.15
C ILE A 9 -8.74 -10.50 2.57
N GLY A 10 -7.87 -10.96 1.66
CA GLY A 10 -6.42 -10.95 1.89
C GLY A 10 -5.84 -9.55 1.70
N ILE A 11 -4.99 -9.11 2.62
CA ILE A 11 -4.22 -7.89 2.50
C ILE A 11 -2.75 -8.24 2.69
N PHE A 12 -1.95 -8.03 1.66
CA PHE A 12 -0.52 -8.28 1.67
C PHE A 12 0.28 -6.99 1.72
N ASP A 13 1.26 -6.94 2.60
CA ASP A 13 2.31 -5.91 2.61
C ASP A 13 3.69 -6.53 2.81
N SER A 14 4.72 -5.82 2.38
CA SER A 14 6.11 -6.21 2.62
C SER A 14 6.55 -6.14 4.10
N GLY A 15 5.72 -5.53 4.95
CA GLY A 15 6.05 -5.32 6.36
C GLY A 15 4.86 -4.85 7.19
N TYR A 16 5.00 -3.68 7.80
CA TYR A 16 3.99 -3.10 8.71
C TYR A 16 3.13 -2.02 8.05
N GLY A 17 3.65 -1.34 7.03
CA GLY A 17 3.03 -0.14 6.46
C GLY A 17 1.62 -0.37 5.93
N GLY A 18 1.35 -1.54 5.36
CA GLY A 18 0.01 -1.93 4.87
C GLY A 18 -1.08 -1.94 5.94
N LEU A 19 -0.72 -1.89 7.23
CA LEU A 19 -1.67 -1.71 8.32
C LEU A 19 -2.42 -0.36 8.21
N THR A 20 -1.80 0.68 7.64
CA THR A 20 -2.48 1.95 7.35
C THR A 20 -3.57 1.80 6.29
N ILE A 21 -3.35 0.90 5.33
CA ILE A 21 -4.35 0.56 4.29
C ILE A 21 -5.47 -0.25 4.90
N LEU A 22 -5.14 -1.31 5.66
CA LEU A 22 -6.12 -2.12 6.38
C LEU A 22 -6.99 -1.26 7.31
N HIS A 23 -6.38 -0.32 8.06
CA HIS A 23 -7.11 0.60 8.94
C HIS A 23 -8.14 1.43 8.15
N GLY A 24 -7.75 2.02 7.02
CA GLY A 24 -8.67 2.77 6.15
C GLY A 24 -9.81 1.89 5.61
N ILE A 25 -9.50 0.68 5.19
CA ILE A 25 -10.50 -0.27 4.67
C ILE A 25 -11.47 -0.69 5.79
N ARG A 26 -10.99 -1.10 6.96
CA ARG A 26 -11.84 -1.50 8.10
C ARG A 26 -12.77 -0.39 8.58
N LYS A 27 -12.31 0.84 8.55
CA LYS A 27 -13.13 2.00 8.92
C LYS A 27 -14.37 2.17 8.03
N LEU A 28 -14.26 1.88 6.74
CA LEU A 28 -15.36 2.00 5.77
C LEU A 28 -16.15 0.70 5.60
N LEU A 29 -15.49 -0.43 5.71
CA LEU A 29 -16.02 -1.78 5.45
C LEU A 29 -15.79 -2.72 6.65
N PRO A 30 -16.28 -2.37 7.86
CA PRO A 30 -16.00 -3.10 9.09
C PRO A 30 -16.64 -4.48 9.14
N GLN A 31 -17.61 -4.77 8.27
CA GLN A 31 -18.38 -6.02 8.27
C GLN A 31 -17.62 -7.22 7.70
N TYR A 32 -16.55 -7.02 6.92
CA TYR A 32 -15.81 -8.11 6.30
C TYR A 32 -14.76 -8.70 7.23
N ASP A 33 -14.43 -9.97 7.00
CA ASP A 33 -13.26 -10.61 7.60
C ASP A 33 -12.02 -10.30 6.76
N TYR A 34 -10.89 -10.08 7.44
CA TYR A 34 -9.61 -9.73 6.82
C TYR A 34 -8.51 -10.70 7.28
N LEU A 35 -7.64 -11.02 6.34
CA LEU A 35 -6.40 -11.77 6.60
C LEU A 35 -5.23 -10.90 6.15
N TYR A 36 -4.54 -10.29 7.13
CA TYR A 36 -3.35 -9.49 6.87
C TYR A 36 -2.11 -10.37 6.86
N LEU A 37 -1.27 -10.22 5.85
CA LEU A 37 0.03 -10.89 5.74
C LEU A 37 1.13 -9.84 5.55
N GLY A 38 2.01 -9.72 6.56
CA GLY A 38 3.24 -8.93 6.50
C GLY A 38 4.45 -9.83 6.24
N ASP A 39 5.16 -9.57 5.14
CA ASP A 39 6.40 -10.30 4.81
C ASP A 39 7.64 -9.64 5.45
N ASN A 40 7.60 -9.49 6.75
CA ASN A 40 8.56 -8.75 7.55
C ASN A 40 9.98 -9.33 7.51
N ALA A 41 10.13 -10.66 7.42
CA ALA A 41 11.43 -11.32 7.35
C ALA A 41 12.22 -10.96 6.07
N ARG A 42 11.51 -10.59 4.98
CA ARG A 42 12.12 -10.25 3.70
C ARG A 42 12.08 -8.75 3.38
N ALA A 43 11.51 -7.94 4.29
CA ALA A 43 11.51 -6.48 4.19
C ALA A 43 12.95 -5.89 4.22
N PRO A 44 13.19 -4.70 3.66
CA PRO A 44 12.28 -3.87 2.86
C PRO A 44 12.28 -4.27 1.38
N TYR A 45 11.14 -4.07 0.69
CA TYR A 45 11.01 -4.31 -0.76
C TYR A 45 11.46 -3.12 -1.61
N GLY A 46 11.50 -1.93 -1.04
CA GLY A 46 11.71 -0.67 -1.76
C GLY A 46 13.02 -0.55 -2.54
N THR A 47 14.05 -1.30 -2.15
CA THR A 47 15.39 -1.33 -2.77
C THR A 47 15.67 -2.63 -3.55
N ARG A 48 14.74 -3.60 -3.52
CA ARG A 48 14.91 -4.89 -4.19
C ARG A 48 14.71 -4.77 -5.70
N SER A 49 15.30 -5.72 -6.48
CA SER A 49 15.06 -5.82 -7.92
C SER A 49 13.59 -6.12 -8.24
N PHE A 50 13.21 -5.96 -9.51
CA PHE A 50 11.87 -6.29 -9.98
C PHE A 50 11.53 -7.77 -9.72
N ASP A 51 12.42 -8.67 -10.15
CA ASP A 51 12.21 -10.12 -10.07
C ASP A 51 12.06 -10.61 -8.64
N VAL A 52 12.88 -10.09 -7.71
CA VAL A 52 12.78 -10.44 -6.28
C VAL A 52 11.45 -9.99 -5.68
N VAL A 53 11.01 -8.76 -5.96
CA VAL A 53 9.73 -8.27 -5.46
C VAL A 53 8.56 -9.05 -6.07
N TYR A 54 8.64 -9.35 -7.36
CA TYR A 54 7.62 -10.16 -8.03
C TYR A 54 7.52 -11.55 -7.39
N GLU A 55 8.64 -12.27 -7.25
CA GLU A 55 8.64 -13.62 -6.69
C GLU A 55 8.10 -13.66 -5.26
N PHE A 56 8.53 -12.73 -4.40
CA PHE A 56 8.05 -12.66 -3.02
C PHE A 56 6.56 -12.33 -2.95
N THR A 57 6.09 -11.42 -3.80
CA THR A 57 4.67 -11.05 -3.86
C THR A 57 3.81 -12.20 -4.39
N ARG A 58 4.29 -12.93 -5.42
CA ARG A 58 3.61 -14.10 -5.98
C ARG A 58 3.40 -15.18 -4.91
N GLN A 59 4.46 -15.54 -4.17
CA GLN A 59 4.39 -16.52 -3.07
C GLN A 59 3.37 -16.10 -2.00
N ALA A 60 3.35 -14.83 -1.63
CA ALA A 60 2.38 -14.31 -0.67
C ALA A 60 0.94 -14.39 -1.18
N VAL A 61 0.68 -14.04 -2.44
CA VAL A 61 -0.63 -14.16 -3.08
C VAL A 61 -1.09 -15.60 -3.13
N GLU A 62 -0.23 -16.54 -3.55
CA GLU A 62 -0.52 -17.97 -3.56
C GLU A 62 -0.87 -18.49 -2.16
N ARG A 63 -0.12 -18.06 -1.14
CA ARG A 63 -0.38 -18.43 0.25
C ARG A 63 -1.74 -17.93 0.73
N LEU A 64 -2.08 -16.67 0.48
CA LEU A 64 -3.38 -16.12 0.82
C LEU A 64 -4.53 -16.83 0.08
N PHE A 65 -4.33 -17.17 -1.19
CA PHE A 65 -5.28 -17.99 -1.94
C PHE A 65 -5.46 -19.40 -1.35
N ALA A 66 -4.38 -20.04 -0.93
CA ALA A 66 -4.42 -21.34 -0.26
C ALA A 66 -5.15 -21.28 1.09
N MET A 67 -5.13 -20.13 1.76
CA MET A 67 -5.86 -19.86 3.00
C MET A 67 -7.32 -19.41 2.78
N GLY A 68 -7.82 -19.49 1.54
CA GLY A 68 -9.23 -19.25 1.21
C GLY A 68 -9.58 -17.86 0.72
N CYS A 69 -8.63 -16.92 0.64
CA CYS A 69 -8.91 -15.59 0.10
C CYS A 69 -9.31 -15.68 -1.38
N HIS A 70 -10.45 -15.08 -1.77
CA HIS A 70 -10.84 -14.92 -3.17
C HIS A 70 -10.42 -13.58 -3.75
N LEU A 71 -10.16 -12.62 -2.88
CA LEU A 71 -9.66 -11.29 -3.20
C LEU A 71 -8.43 -11.01 -2.35
N VAL A 72 -7.34 -10.61 -3.00
CA VAL A 72 -6.11 -10.15 -2.34
C VAL A 72 -5.82 -8.71 -2.77
N ILE A 73 -5.55 -7.84 -1.79
CA ILE A 73 -5.14 -6.46 -1.99
C ILE A 73 -3.65 -6.36 -1.69
N LEU A 74 -2.85 -5.93 -2.66
CA LEU A 74 -1.45 -5.60 -2.44
C LEU A 74 -1.38 -4.24 -1.74
N GLY A 75 -1.36 -4.25 -0.41
CA GLY A 75 -1.28 -3.06 0.45
C GLY A 75 0.11 -2.39 0.43
N CYS A 76 1.06 -2.90 -0.34
CA CYS A 76 2.40 -2.36 -0.54
C CYS A 76 2.50 -1.65 -1.90
N ASN A 77 2.95 -0.38 -1.90
CA ASN A 77 3.17 0.37 -3.15
C ASN A 77 4.23 -0.28 -4.03
N THR A 78 5.34 -0.72 -3.45
CA THR A 78 6.42 -1.37 -4.21
C THR A 78 5.95 -2.69 -4.84
N ALA A 79 5.19 -3.51 -4.11
CA ALA A 79 4.61 -4.74 -4.64
C ALA A 79 3.57 -4.44 -5.73
N SER A 80 2.68 -3.47 -5.50
CA SER A 80 1.71 -3.01 -6.51
C SER A 80 2.39 -2.51 -7.79
N ALA A 81 3.50 -1.79 -7.64
CA ALA A 81 4.23 -1.23 -8.77
C ALA A 81 4.99 -2.29 -9.59
N LYS A 82 5.57 -3.29 -8.91
CA LYS A 82 6.51 -4.23 -9.55
C LYS A 82 5.91 -5.60 -9.86
N ALA A 83 4.90 -6.05 -9.11
CA ALA A 83 4.41 -7.42 -9.21
C ALA A 83 2.99 -7.53 -9.78
N LEU A 84 2.10 -6.57 -9.47
CA LEU A 84 0.67 -6.68 -9.72
C LEU A 84 0.32 -7.06 -11.16
N ARG A 85 0.87 -6.32 -12.14
CA ARG A 85 0.53 -6.54 -13.56
C ARG A 85 0.95 -7.93 -14.03
N THR A 86 2.15 -8.36 -13.65
CA THR A 86 2.65 -9.70 -14.01
C THR A 86 1.79 -10.79 -13.39
N ILE A 87 1.45 -10.66 -12.09
CA ILE A 87 0.56 -11.60 -11.41
C ILE A 87 -0.81 -11.65 -12.09
N GLN A 88 -1.43 -10.51 -12.40
CA GLN A 88 -2.74 -10.45 -13.03
C GLN A 88 -2.76 -11.06 -14.44
N GLN A 89 -1.71 -10.85 -15.23
CA GLN A 89 -1.67 -11.25 -16.63
C GLN A 89 -1.14 -12.67 -16.84
N ASN A 90 -0.18 -13.10 -16.02
CA ASN A 90 0.53 -14.35 -16.25
C ASN A 90 0.14 -15.44 -15.23
N ASP A 91 0.08 -15.09 -13.93
CA ASP A 91 -0.08 -16.12 -12.89
C ASP A 91 -1.55 -16.40 -12.59
N LEU A 92 -2.36 -15.34 -12.42
CA LEU A 92 -3.75 -15.48 -12.02
C LEU A 92 -4.59 -16.35 -12.96
N PRO A 93 -4.46 -16.27 -14.31
CA PRO A 93 -5.16 -17.16 -15.23
C PRO A 93 -4.84 -18.63 -15.04
N GLN A 94 -3.62 -18.94 -14.57
CA GLN A 94 -3.15 -20.31 -14.34
C GLN A 94 -3.49 -20.82 -12.93
N LEU A 95 -3.48 -19.93 -11.92
CA LEU A 95 -3.78 -20.27 -10.54
C LEU A 95 -5.29 -20.47 -10.32
N ASP A 96 -6.08 -19.44 -10.57
CA ASP A 96 -7.53 -19.45 -10.51
C ASP A 96 -8.09 -18.16 -11.12
N PRO A 97 -8.67 -18.19 -12.33
CA PRO A 97 -9.22 -17.02 -13.02
C PRO A 97 -10.43 -16.39 -12.31
N ASN A 98 -11.03 -17.08 -11.34
CA ASN A 98 -12.15 -16.56 -10.54
C ASN A 98 -11.73 -15.76 -9.32
N ARG A 99 -10.43 -15.70 -9.02
CA ARG A 99 -9.87 -14.88 -7.93
C ARG A 99 -9.40 -13.53 -8.45
N ARG A 100 -9.13 -12.63 -7.54
CA ARG A 100 -8.70 -11.27 -7.90
C ARG A 100 -7.52 -10.83 -7.04
N VAL A 101 -6.61 -10.10 -7.69
CA VAL A 101 -5.53 -9.36 -7.03
C VAL A 101 -5.64 -7.91 -7.42
N LEU A 102 -5.76 -7.02 -6.44
CA LEU A 102 -5.86 -5.58 -6.64
C LEU A 102 -4.66 -4.86 -6.01
N GLY A 103 -4.29 -3.72 -6.57
CA GLY A 103 -3.23 -2.88 -6.03
C GLY A 103 -3.76 -1.55 -5.52
N ILE A 104 -2.92 -0.79 -4.83
CA ILE A 104 -3.30 0.48 -4.19
C ILE A 104 -2.87 1.73 -4.98
N ILE A 105 -2.14 1.59 -6.09
CA ILE A 105 -1.72 2.73 -6.92
C ILE A 105 -2.90 3.30 -7.69
N ARG A 106 -3.63 2.44 -8.41
CA ARG A 106 -4.73 2.86 -9.27
C ARG A 106 -5.85 3.61 -8.54
N PRO A 107 -6.35 3.18 -7.36
CA PRO A 107 -7.32 3.96 -6.59
C PRO A 107 -6.91 5.41 -6.32
N THR A 108 -5.62 5.63 -6.07
CA THR A 108 -5.08 6.97 -5.85
C THR A 108 -4.99 7.76 -7.16
N ALA A 109 -4.58 7.10 -8.26
CA ALA A 109 -4.52 7.72 -9.58
C ALA A 109 -5.91 8.15 -10.09
N GLU A 110 -6.97 7.39 -9.79
CA GLU A 110 -8.34 7.68 -10.21
C GLU A 110 -8.90 8.98 -9.59
N VAL A 111 -8.48 9.34 -8.39
CA VAL A 111 -9.00 10.52 -7.69
C VAL A 111 -8.14 11.77 -7.88
N ILE A 112 -6.89 11.63 -8.32
CA ILE A 112 -5.92 12.74 -8.33
C ILE A 112 -6.38 13.92 -9.18
N GLY A 113 -7.08 13.66 -10.29
CA GLY A 113 -7.59 14.70 -11.17
C GLY A 113 -8.57 15.66 -10.51
N SER A 114 -9.27 15.22 -9.46
CA SER A 114 -10.19 16.05 -8.67
C SER A 114 -9.51 16.72 -7.48
N LEU A 115 -8.28 16.32 -7.16
CA LEU A 115 -7.55 16.79 -5.97
C LEU A 115 -6.49 17.85 -6.30
N THR A 116 -6.05 17.94 -7.55
CA THR A 116 -5.15 18.99 -8.04
C THR A 116 -5.90 20.04 -8.85
N GLN A 117 -5.53 21.30 -8.68
CA GLN A 117 -6.00 22.43 -9.51
C GLN A 117 -4.94 22.88 -10.50
N SER A 118 -3.67 22.86 -10.09
CA SER A 118 -2.53 23.23 -10.93
C SER A 118 -2.23 22.22 -12.03
N ARG A 119 -2.72 20.99 -11.91
CA ARG A 119 -2.36 19.82 -12.72
C ARG A 119 -0.89 19.41 -12.59
N HIS A 120 -0.24 19.81 -11.48
CA HIS A 120 1.11 19.42 -11.08
C HIS A 120 1.05 18.62 -9.77
N VAL A 121 1.49 17.36 -9.82
CA VAL A 121 1.37 16.41 -8.71
C VAL A 121 2.76 15.90 -8.31
N GLY A 122 3.03 15.99 -7.02
CA GLY A 122 4.24 15.42 -6.41
C GLY A 122 4.01 14.00 -5.90
N ILE A 123 5.08 13.19 -5.87
CA ILE A 123 5.04 11.85 -5.28
C ILE A 123 6.27 11.66 -4.40
N PHE A 124 6.03 11.31 -3.13
CA PHE A 124 7.05 10.71 -2.27
C PHE A 124 6.85 9.21 -2.26
N ALA A 125 7.88 8.43 -2.60
CA ALA A 125 7.79 6.97 -2.61
C ALA A 125 9.16 6.31 -2.34
N THR A 126 9.17 4.98 -2.31
CA THR A 126 10.42 4.23 -2.30
C THR A 126 11.13 4.35 -3.64
N GLU A 127 12.44 4.06 -3.66
CA GLU A 127 13.22 4.07 -4.90
C GLU A 127 12.62 3.13 -5.96
N GLY A 128 12.20 1.93 -5.53
CA GLY A 128 11.58 0.96 -6.43
C GLY A 128 10.26 1.43 -7.04
N THR A 129 9.43 2.13 -6.26
CA THR A 129 8.16 2.70 -6.76
C THR A 129 8.41 3.85 -7.73
N ILE A 130 9.36 4.76 -7.44
CA ILE A 130 9.71 5.86 -8.36
C ILE A 130 10.26 5.29 -9.67
N LYS A 131 11.24 4.38 -9.62
CA LYS A 131 11.86 3.78 -10.82
C LYS A 131 10.89 2.96 -11.68
N SER A 132 9.81 2.46 -11.10
CA SER A 132 8.80 1.69 -11.85
C SER A 132 7.93 2.54 -12.76
N GLU A 133 7.92 3.86 -12.58
CA GLU A 133 7.04 4.81 -13.29
C GLU A 133 5.52 4.49 -13.17
N SER A 134 5.13 3.58 -12.27
CA SER A 134 3.76 3.07 -12.20
C SER A 134 2.73 4.15 -11.89
N TYR A 135 3.06 5.14 -11.06
CA TYR A 135 2.18 6.30 -10.83
C TYR A 135 2.03 7.15 -12.08
N ASN A 136 3.14 7.47 -12.74
CA ASN A 136 3.13 8.26 -13.98
C ASN A 136 2.26 7.58 -15.03
N LEU A 137 2.46 6.27 -15.22
CA LEU A 137 1.69 5.48 -16.18
C LEU A 137 0.19 5.46 -15.85
N GLU A 138 -0.18 5.21 -14.60
CA GLU A 138 -1.60 5.13 -14.22
C GLU A 138 -2.28 6.51 -14.21
N ILE A 139 -1.58 7.58 -13.78
CA ILE A 139 -2.12 8.94 -13.81
C ILE A 139 -2.29 9.42 -15.25
N HIS A 140 -1.27 9.27 -16.12
CA HIS A 140 -1.35 9.72 -17.50
C HIS A 140 -2.40 8.98 -18.35
N LYS A 141 -2.72 7.72 -18.03
CA LYS A 141 -3.83 7.01 -18.69
C LYS A 141 -5.19 7.68 -18.44
N LEU A 142 -5.38 8.26 -17.26
CA LEU A 142 -6.64 8.85 -16.82
C LEU A 142 -6.67 10.36 -17.06
N PHE A 143 -5.52 11.00 -16.89
CA PHE A 143 -5.32 12.45 -16.93
C PHE A 143 -4.01 12.77 -17.65
N PRO A 144 -4.00 12.76 -19.00
CA PRO A 144 -2.78 12.99 -19.81
C PRO A 144 -2.14 14.38 -19.62
N ASP A 145 -2.93 15.33 -19.10
CA ASP A 145 -2.54 16.72 -18.85
C ASP A 145 -1.89 16.95 -17.47
N ILE A 146 -1.88 15.95 -16.59
CA ILE A 146 -1.25 16.05 -15.28
C ILE A 146 0.26 15.79 -15.41
N GLN A 147 1.05 16.76 -14.94
CA GLN A 147 2.49 16.58 -14.73
C GLN A 147 2.76 15.90 -13.39
N VAL A 148 3.63 14.89 -13.40
CA VAL A 148 3.96 14.11 -12.22
C VAL A 148 5.46 14.21 -11.95
N SER A 149 5.82 14.70 -10.76
CA SER A 149 7.19 14.78 -10.27
C SER A 149 7.38 13.87 -9.06
N GLY A 150 8.35 12.95 -9.13
CA GLY A 150 8.59 11.97 -8.08
C GLY A 150 9.94 12.13 -7.38
N VAL A 151 9.97 11.95 -6.05
CA VAL A 151 11.20 11.90 -5.25
C VAL A 151 11.23 10.65 -4.41
N ALA A 152 12.34 9.90 -4.53
CA ALA A 152 12.61 8.73 -3.68
C ALA A 152 13.01 9.15 -2.28
N CYS A 153 12.42 8.50 -1.26
CA CYS A 153 12.63 8.80 0.16
C CYS A 153 13.18 7.56 0.90
N PRO A 154 14.44 7.14 0.67
CA PRO A 154 14.96 5.86 1.15
C PRO A 154 15.04 5.75 2.68
N PHE A 155 15.13 6.88 3.40
CA PHE A 155 15.25 6.89 4.87
C PHE A 155 13.89 6.96 5.58
N TRP A 156 12.79 7.26 4.89
CA TRP A 156 11.51 7.47 5.54
C TRP A 156 10.89 6.19 6.12
N VAL A 157 11.08 5.04 5.46
CA VAL A 157 10.66 3.74 6.00
C VAL A 157 11.47 3.39 7.27
N PRO A 158 12.82 3.41 7.27
CA PRO A 158 13.61 3.22 8.48
C PRO A 158 13.23 4.14 9.64
N LEU A 159 13.01 5.43 9.40
CA LEU A 159 12.58 6.35 10.45
C LEU A 159 11.30 5.90 11.15
N VAL A 160 10.35 5.36 10.40
CA VAL A 160 9.09 4.85 10.98
C VAL A 160 9.32 3.52 11.71
N GLU A 161 9.99 2.57 11.07
CA GLU A 161 10.18 1.22 11.62
C GLU A 161 11.09 1.18 12.86
N TYR A 162 12.03 2.11 13.00
CA TYR A 162 12.87 2.26 14.19
C TYR A 162 12.32 3.26 15.21
N ASN A 163 11.05 3.66 15.08
CA ASN A 163 10.37 4.61 15.99
C ASN A 163 11.09 5.97 16.10
N GLU A 164 11.73 6.42 15.02
CA GLU A 164 12.45 7.70 14.93
C GLU A 164 11.62 8.77 14.18
N ALA A 165 10.34 8.50 13.91
CA ALA A 165 9.47 9.41 13.16
C ALA A 165 9.35 10.81 13.79
N ASP A 166 9.43 10.91 15.12
CA ASP A 166 9.35 12.17 15.86
C ASP A 166 10.71 12.80 16.19
N SER A 167 11.82 12.11 15.86
CA SER A 167 13.18 12.59 16.17
C SER A 167 13.57 13.85 15.39
N PRO A 168 14.55 14.64 15.87
CA PRO A 168 15.14 15.72 15.09
C PRO A 168 15.80 15.23 13.78
N GLY A 169 16.28 13.98 13.74
CA GLY A 169 16.82 13.36 12.54
C GLY A 169 15.76 13.23 11.45
N ALA A 170 14.52 12.92 11.81
CA ALA A 170 13.40 12.88 10.86
C ALA A 170 13.14 14.24 10.21
N ASP A 171 13.25 15.34 10.96
CA ASP A 171 13.08 16.70 10.43
C ASP A 171 14.03 16.93 9.24
N TYR A 172 15.32 16.59 9.38
CA TYR A 172 16.31 16.76 8.32
C TYR A 172 15.95 15.97 7.05
N PHE A 173 15.64 14.68 7.21
CA PHE A 173 15.35 13.84 6.06
C PHE A 173 14.02 14.18 5.37
N VAL A 174 13.02 14.59 6.13
CA VAL A 174 11.72 15.00 5.59
C VAL A 174 11.86 16.34 4.86
N GLU A 175 12.45 17.36 5.50
CA GLU A 175 12.66 18.67 4.91
C GLU A 175 13.47 18.59 3.62
N LYS A 176 14.56 17.82 3.62
CA LYS A 176 15.42 17.62 2.44
C LYS A 176 14.62 17.14 1.23
N ARG A 177 13.72 16.16 1.40
CA ARG A 177 12.94 15.61 0.30
C ARG A 177 11.82 16.55 -0.16
N ILE A 178 11.20 17.27 0.76
CA ILE A 178 10.20 18.30 0.43
C ILE A 178 10.87 19.41 -0.41
N ARG A 179 12.00 19.95 0.05
CA ARG A 179 12.74 20.97 -0.72
C ARG A 179 13.14 20.46 -2.10
N GLN A 180 13.62 19.22 -2.20
CA GLN A 180 13.98 18.60 -3.46
C GLN A 180 12.78 18.54 -4.41
N LEU A 181 11.62 18.05 -3.96
CA LEU A 181 10.42 17.92 -4.79
C LEU A 181 9.92 19.28 -5.29
N LEU A 182 9.82 20.26 -4.39
CA LEU A 182 9.35 21.62 -4.73
C LEU A 182 10.35 22.40 -5.61
N SER A 183 11.64 22.03 -5.58
CA SER A 183 12.64 22.59 -6.50
C SER A 183 12.55 21.97 -7.89
N LEU A 184 12.10 20.72 -8.03
CA LEU A 184 11.86 20.07 -9.32
C LEU A 184 10.63 20.65 -10.01
N ASP A 185 9.59 20.93 -9.24
CA ASP A 185 8.33 21.45 -9.77
C ASP A 185 7.65 22.36 -8.73
N PRO A 186 7.85 23.69 -8.84
CA PRO A 186 7.24 24.66 -7.91
C PRO A 186 5.72 24.81 -8.06
N ALA A 187 5.10 24.29 -9.12
CA ALA A 187 3.67 24.40 -9.37
C ALA A 187 2.87 23.28 -8.67
N ILE A 188 3.52 22.36 -7.99
CA ILE A 188 2.85 21.25 -7.26
C ILE A 188 1.88 21.80 -6.24
N ASP A 189 0.62 21.37 -6.31
CA ASP A 189 -0.45 21.69 -5.33
C ASP A 189 -1.02 20.43 -4.64
N ALA A 190 -0.65 19.24 -5.08
CA ALA A 190 -1.05 17.96 -4.48
C ALA A 190 0.14 16.99 -4.44
N ILE A 191 0.29 16.27 -3.32
CA ILE A 191 1.38 15.31 -3.12
C ILE A 191 0.80 13.98 -2.66
N ILE A 192 1.16 12.90 -3.35
CA ILE A 192 0.80 11.53 -3.01
C ILE A 192 1.89 10.94 -2.11
N LEU A 193 1.47 10.36 -0.98
CA LEU A 193 2.33 9.51 -0.15
C LEU A 193 2.32 8.09 -0.73
N GLY A 194 3.20 7.82 -1.69
CA GLY A 194 3.33 6.57 -2.43
C GLY A 194 4.09 5.46 -1.66
N CYS A 195 4.01 5.50 -0.34
CA CYS A 195 4.45 4.43 0.56
C CYS A 195 3.56 4.41 1.80
N THR A 196 3.19 3.22 2.22
CA THR A 196 2.25 2.97 3.31
C THR A 196 2.77 3.36 4.70
N HIS A 197 4.08 3.53 4.86
CA HIS A 197 4.69 4.04 6.09
C HIS A 197 4.58 5.57 6.24
N TYR A 198 4.53 6.29 5.13
CA TYR A 198 4.68 7.76 5.14
C TYR A 198 3.55 8.53 5.85
N PRO A 199 2.31 8.03 5.96
CA PRO A 199 1.31 8.67 6.80
C PRO A 199 1.73 8.90 8.27
N ILE A 200 2.59 8.04 8.81
CA ILE A 200 3.14 8.20 10.19
C ILE A 200 4.01 9.47 10.28
N LEU A 201 4.68 9.86 9.19
CA LEU A 201 5.48 11.09 9.12
C LEU A 201 4.64 12.35 8.82
N MET A 202 3.31 12.26 8.78
CA MET A 202 2.44 13.39 8.43
C MET A 202 2.70 14.67 9.26
N PRO A 203 2.91 14.59 10.58
CA PRO A 203 3.24 15.78 11.37
C PRO A 203 4.51 16.50 10.88
N LYS A 204 5.56 15.73 10.57
CA LYS A 204 6.83 16.24 10.03
C LYS A 204 6.66 16.78 8.61
N ILE A 205 5.92 16.08 7.75
CA ILE A 205 5.63 16.53 6.39
C ILE A 205 4.89 17.88 6.45
N ARG A 206 3.87 18.00 7.28
CA ARG A 206 3.10 19.23 7.43
C ARG A 206 3.91 20.40 8.02
N LYS A 207 4.91 20.11 8.86
CA LYS A 207 5.81 21.11 9.42
C LYS A 207 6.60 21.87 8.35
N PHE A 208 7.01 21.17 7.29
CA PHE A 208 7.90 21.73 6.26
C PHE A 208 7.21 22.02 4.92
N LEU A 209 5.97 21.56 4.76
CA LEU A 209 5.24 21.71 3.51
C LEU A 209 4.30 22.94 3.60
N PRO A 210 4.21 23.80 2.55
CA PRO A 210 3.22 24.85 2.49
C PRO A 210 1.78 24.33 2.74
N GLN A 211 0.99 25.06 3.51
CA GLN A 211 -0.37 24.65 3.86
C GLN A 211 -1.30 24.54 2.63
N SER A 212 -1.00 25.28 1.57
CA SER A 212 -1.73 25.23 0.30
C SER A 212 -1.60 23.90 -0.43
N ILE A 213 -0.55 23.12 -0.16
CA ILE A 213 -0.32 21.84 -0.84
C ILE A 213 -1.10 20.74 -0.13
N ARG A 214 -1.96 20.05 -0.89
CA ARG A 214 -2.72 18.91 -0.40
C ARG A 214 -1.82 17.68 -0.29
N VAL A 215 -1.89 16.97 0.84
CA VAL A 215 -1.19 15.68 1.03
C VAL A 215 -2.21 14.56 1.04
N ILE A 216 -1.96 13.54 0.24
CA ILE A 216 -2.87 12.42 -0.03
C ILE A 216 -2.26 11.15 0.57
N ALA A 217 -2.86 10.66 1.67
CA ALA A 217 -2.65 9.33 2.20
C ALA A 217 -3.67 8.37 1.56
N GLN A 218 -3.25 7.14 1.25
CA GLN A 218 -4.01 6.27 0.36
C GLN A 218 -5.18 5.54 1.01
N GLY A 219 -5.14 5.27 2.32
CA GLY A 219 -6.06 4.35 2.99
C GLY A 219 -7.54 4.58 2.69
N ASP A 220 -8.02 5.82 2.84
CA ASP A 220 -9.43 6.17 2.60
C ASP A 220 -9.84 6.04 1.11
N TYR A 221 -8.93 6.34 0.19
CA TYR A 221 -9.18 6.22 -1.26
C TYR A 221 -9.23 4.77 -1.71
N VAL A 222 -8.33 3.95 -1.18
CA VAL A 222 -8.34 2.49 -1.40
C VAL A 222 -9.63 1.88 -0.86
N ALA A 223 -10.07 2.28 0.33
CA ALA A 223 -11.32 1.82 0.93
C ALA A 223 -12.55 2.16 0.06
N LYS A 224 -12.64 3.39 -0.43
CA LYS A 224 -13.72 3.83 -1.33
C LYS A 224 -13.69 3.06 -2.65
N SER A 225 -12.53 2.92 -3.26
CA SER A 225 -12.36 2.17 -4.50
C SER A 225 -12.73 0.68 -4.33
N LEU A 226 -12.40 0.07 -3.17
CA LEU A 226 -12.81 -1.29 -2.86
C LEU A 226 -14.33 -1.42 -2.73
N LYS A 227 -14.98 -0.45 -2.06
CA LYS A 227 -16.45 -0.41 -1.98
C LYS A 227 -17.08 -0.34 -3.37
N ASP A 228 -16.63 0.60 -4.20
CA ASP A 228 -17.11 0.75 -5.57
C ASP A 228 -16.82 -0.48 -6.44
N TYR A 229 -15.71 -1.18 -6.15
CA TYR A 229 -15.38 -2.45 -6.79
C TYR A 229 -16.41 -3.52 -6.44
N PHE A 230 -16.78 -3.67 -5.18
CA PHE A 230 -17.79 -4.63 -4.73
C PHE A 230 -19.18 -4.33 -5.32
N ASP A 231 -19.56 -3.06 -5.42
CA ASP A 231 -20.83 -2.66 -6.03
C ASP A 231 -20.91 -3.09 -7.51
N ARG A 232 -19.76 -3.15 -8.22
CA ARG A 232 -19.65 -3.59 -9.62
C ARG A 232 -19.36 -5.08 -9.79
N HIS A 233 -18.91 -5.77 -8.76
CA HIS A 233 -18.48 -7.16 -8.75
C HIS A 233 -19.12 -7.97 -7.61
N PRO A 234 -20.47 -8.10 -7.58
CA PRO A 234 -21.17 -8.82 -6.53
C PRO A 234 -20.77 -10.31 -6.47
N GLU A 235 -20.27 -10.88 -7.57
CA GLU A 235 -19.75 -12.24 -7.63
C GLU A 235 -18.46 -12.44 -6.83
N ILE A 236 -17.67 -11.38 -6.65
CA ILE A 236 -16.46 -11.39 -5.80
C ILE A 236 -16.84 -11.02 -4.36
N GLU A 237 -17.69 -10.01 -4.20
CA GLU A 237 -18.19 -9.58 -2.88
C GLU A 237 -18.86 -10.74 -2.15
N GLY A 238 -19.70 -11.52 -2.81
CA GLY A 238 -20.39 -12.69 -2.25
C GLY A 238 -19.46 -13.83 -1.83
N LYS A 239 -18.19 -13.81 -2.24
CA LYS A 239 -17.17 -14.75 -1.80
C LYS A 239 -16.35 -14.24 -0.60
N CYS A 240 -16.61 -13.03 -0.10
CA CYS A 240 -15.94 -12.45 1.05
C CYS A 240 -16.77 -12.70 2.32
N THR A 241 -16.17 -13.33 3.33
CA THR A 241 -16.85 -13.59 4.60
C THR A 241 -17.07 -12.30 5.39
N LYS A 242 -18.13 -12.32 6.22
CA LYS A 242 -18.58 -11.16 7.00
C LYS A 242 -18.72 -11.54 8.47
N GLY A 243 -17.74 -11.15 9.26
CA GLY A 243 -17.72 -11.38 10.73
C GLY A 243 -17.04 -10.22 11.45
N GLY A 244 -16.39 -9.31 10.69
CA GLY A 244 -15.65 -8.18 11.24
C GLY A 244 -14.32 -8.57 11.88
N ASN A 245 -13.85 -9.81 11.67
CA ASN A 245 -12.62 -10.32 12.27
C ASN A 245 -11.39 -9.93 11.46
N VAL A 246 -10.25 -9.82 12.14
CA VAL A 246 -8.95 -9.66 11.49
C VAL A 246 -7.98 -10.68 12.04
N HIS A 247 -7.37 -11.45 11.14
CA HIS A 247 -6.25 -12.32 11.45
C HIS A 247 -4.97 -11.71 10.91
N TYR A 248 -3.93 -11.63 11.73
CA TYR A 248 -2.65 -11.08 11.35
C TYR A 248 -1.61 -12.19 11.24
N LEU A 249 -0.90 -12.20 10.12
CA LEU A 249 0.18 -13.14 9.82
C LEU A 249 1.47 -12.37 9.57
N THR A 250 2.58 -12.92 10.02
CA THR A 250 3.92 -12.38 9.75
C THR A 250 4.90 -13.49 9.40
N THR A 251 5.88 -13.19 8.57
CA THR A 251 7.01 -14.09 8.30
C THR A 251 8.17 -13.90 9.30
N GLU A 252 8.06 -12.92 10.20
CA GLU A 252 9.04 -12.60 11.25
C GLU A 252 8.48 -13.02 12.63
N ASN A 253 9.23 -12.75 13.69
CA ASN A 253 8.82 -12.99 15.08
C ASN A 253 7.50 -12.26 15.40
N PRO A 254 6.44 -12.96 15.89
CA PRO A 254 5.16 -12.37 16.24
C PRO A 254 5.24 -11.24 17.28
N GLU A 255 6.11 -11.35 18.29
CA GLU A 255 6.22 -10.32 19.34
C GLU A 255 6.77 -9.00 18.75
N LYS A 256 7.77 -9.09 17.87
CA LYS A 256 8.27 -7.92 17.14
C LYS A 256 7.20 -7.28 16.26
N PHE A 257 6.34 -8.11 15.63
CA PHE A 257 5.22 -7.59 14.84
C PHE A 257 4.21 -6.87 15.74
N LYS A 258 3.83 -7.43 16.89
CA LYS A 258 2.90 -6.81 17.84
C LYS A 258 3.36 -5.43 18.29
N GLU A 259 4.64 -5.31 18.69
CA GLU A 259 5.23 -4.03 19.07
C GLU A 259 5.16 -3.00 17.95
N SER A 260 5.59 -3.37 16.74
CA SER A 260 5.57 -2.47 15.59
C SER A 260 4.16 -2.10 15.15
N ALA A 261 3.21 -3.04 15.17
CA ALA A 261 1.84 -2.80 14.75
C ALA A 261 1.13 -1.73 15.59
N GLN A 262 1.51 -1.57 16.88
CA GLN A 262 0.96 -0.51 17.73
C GLN A 262 1.21 0.90 17.20
N VAL A 263 2.33 1.12 16.49
CA VAL A 263 2.64 2.42 15.86
C VAL A 263 1.65 2.77 14.77
N PHE A 264 1.08 1.75 14.10
CA PHE A 264 0.18 1.93 12.96
C PHE A 264 -1.30 1.85 13.32
N LEU A 265 -1.65 0.99 14.29
CA LEU A 265 -3.04 0.67 14.62
C LEU A 265 -3.51 1.30 15.94
N HIS A 266 -2.58 1.65 16.84
CA HIS A 266 -2.86 2.14 18.20
C HIS A 266 -3.71 1.16 19.04
N GLU A 267 -3.75 -0.12 18.65
CA GLU A 267 -4.43 -1.20 19.33
C GLU A 267 -3.55 -2.47 19.36
N PRO A 268 -3.64 -3.32 20.40
CA PRO A 268 -2.94 -4.57 20.42
C PRO A 268 -3.51 -5.55 19.39
N VAL A 269 -2.66 -6.38 18.82
CA VAL A 269 -3.06 -7.40 17.84
C VAL A 269 -2.52 -8.78 18.24
N GLU A 270 -3.28 -9.82 17.94
CA GLU A 270 -2.78 -11.19 17.97
C GLU A 270 -2.29 -11.59 16.59
N VAL A 271 -1.10 -12.16 16.54
CA VAL A 271 -0.39 -12.44 15.29
C VAL A 271 0.14 -13.87 15.28
N GLU A 272 0.08 -14.52 14.13
CA GLU A 272 0.61 -15.86 13.89
C GLU A 272 1.81 -15.79 12.95
N ASN A 273 2.85 -16.59 13.24
CA ASN A 273 3.99 -16.71 12.34
C ASN A 273 3.69 -17.72 11.24
N ILE A 274 4.08 -17.36 10.00
CA ILE A 274 4.02 -18.28 8.85
C ILE A 274 5.31 -18.23 8.04
N THR A 275 5.53 -19.28 7.27
CA THR A 275 6.62 -19.35 6.29
C THR A 275 6.06 -19.23 4.89
N LEU A 276 6.69 -18.40 4.06
CA LEU A 276 6.47 -18.32 2.62
C LEU A 276 7.58 -19.10 1.93
N GLY A 277 7.19 -20.01 1.06
CA GLY A 277 7.94 -21.06 0.39
C GLY A 277 9.27 -20.77 -0.20
#